data_729912d74c73308a8e3f5ecab6cf5f81
#
_entry.id   729912d74c73308a8e3f5ecab6cf5f81
#
_cell.length_a   1.000
_cell.length_b   1.000
_cell.length_c   1.000
_cell.angle_alpha   90.00
_cell.angle_beta   90.00
_cell.angle_gamma   90.00
#
_symmetry.space_group_name_H-M   'P 1'
#
loop_
_entity.id
_entity.type
_entity.pdbx_description
1 polymer ?
#
loop_
_entity_poly.entity_id
_entity_poly.type
_entity_poly.pdbx_seq_one_letter_code
_entity_poly.pdbx_strand_id
1 'polypeptide(L)' 'MESKYLKVKCKCGNEQTVFSHTTQIVNCSSCNEPLAHPSGGVAIIHGDIVEELG' A
#
# COMPACT_ATOMS: atom_id res chain seq x y z
N MET A 1 -1.10 -17.71 -8.68
CA MET A 1 -1.46 -16.52 -7.94
C MET A 1 -0.35 -15.50 -7.99
N GLU A 2 -0.67 -14.30 -8.37
CA GLU A 2 0.32 -13.26 -8.48
C GLU A 2 0.20 -12.31 -7.33
N SER A 3 1.28 -12.17 -6.62
CA SER A 3 1.35 -11.20 -5.53
C SER A 3 2.52 -10.28 -5.82
N LYS A 4 2.29 -9.00 -5.67
CA LYS A 4 3.30 -8.01 -5.97
C LYS A 4 3.43 -7.04 -4.83
N TYR A 5 4.61 -6.45 -4.71
CA TYR A 5 4.80 -5.36 -3.79
C TYR A 5 4.71 -4.07 -4.57
N LEU A 6 4.02 -3.11 -4.00
CA LEU A 6 3.84 -1.80 -4.62
C LEU A 6 4.47 -0.76 -3.72
N LYS A 7 5.26 0.12 -4.32
CA LYS A 7 5.83 1.22 -3.57
C LYS A 7 4.84 2.36 -3.58
N VAL A 8 4.30 2.66 -2.42
CA VAL A 8 3.24 3.64 -2.28
C VAL A 8 3.77 4.88 -1.57
N LYS A 9 3.48 6.03 -2.11
CA LYS A 9 3.89 7.29 -1.52
C LYS A 9 2.70 7.94 -0.84
N CYS A 10 2.88 8.27 0.43
CA CYS A 10 1.88 8.96 1.21
C CYS A 10 1.89 10.46 0.88
N LYS A 11 0.77 11.10 1.10
CA LYS A 11 0.67 12.53 0.86
C LYS A 11 1.61 13.34 1.74
N CYS A 12 2.08 12.75 2.83
CA CYS A 12 3.04 13.41 3.70
C CYS A 12 4.46 13.31 3.16
N GLY A 13 4.65 12.59 2.06
CA GLY A 13 5.95 12.44 1.43
C GLY A 13 6.67 11.16 1.76
N ASN A 14 6.11 10.35 2.66
CA ASN A 14 6.75 9.10 3.04
C ASN A 14 6.41 8.01 2.01
N GLU A 15 7.41 7.19 1.69
CA GLU A 15 7.21 6.07 0.76
C GLU A 15 7.42 4.77 1.49
N GLN A 16 6.58 3.80 1.18
CA GLN A 16 6.75 2.48 1.78
C GLN A 16 6.18 1.42 0.85
N THR A 17 6.64 0.20 1.07
CA THR A 17 6.21 -0.93 0.26
C THR A 17 4.95 -1.53 0.86
N VAL A 18 3.97 -1.79 -0.01
CA VAL A 18 2.70 -2.38 0.38
C VAL A 18 2.46 -3.62 -0.48
N PHE A 19 2.02 -4.69 0.15
CA PHE A 19 1.70 -5.92 -0.56
C PHE A 19 0.36 -5.75 -1.29
N SER A 20 0.32 -6.13 -2.57
CA SER A 20 -0.87 -5.91 -3.39
C SER A 20 -2.07 -6.75 -2.95
N HIS A 21 -1.81 -7.84 -2.26
CA HIS A 21 -2.88 -8.72 -1.77
C HIS A 21 -2.86 -8.80 -0.25
N THR A 22 -2.57 -7.68 0.39
CA THR A 22 -2.53 -7.65 1.85
C THR A 22 -3.92 -7.94 2.44
N THR A 23 -3.93 -8.62 3.56
CA THR A 23 -5.16 -8.89 4.29
C THR A 23 -5.26 -7.99 5.52
N GLN A 24 -4.35 -7.05 5.66
CA GLN A 24 -4.29 -6.17 6.81
C GLN A 24 -4.25 -4.73 6.34
N ILE A 25 -4.73 -3.84 7.20
CA ILE A 25 -4.67 -2.41 6.92
C ILE A 25 -3.22 -1.96 7.07
N VAL A 26 -2.71 -1.27 6.06
CA VAL A 26 -1.36 -0.74 6.06
C VAL A 26 -1.42 0.77 6.25
N ASN A 27 -0.82 1.24 7.30
CA ASN A 27 -0.81 2.66 7.62
C ASN A 27 0.56 3.25 7.36
N CYS A 28 0.58 4.55 7.07
CA CYS A 28 1.83 5.28 6.93
C CYS A 28 2.54 5.32 8.28
N SER A 29 3.84 5.11 8.28
CA SER A 29 4.60 5.13 9.52
C SER A 29 4.91 6.55 9.98
N SER A 30 4.65 7.52 9.15
CA SER A 30 4.94 8.92 9.45
C SER A 30 3.69 9.65 9.93
N CYS A 31 2.65 9.70 9.11
CA CYS A 31 1.43 10.41 9.46
C CYS A 31 0.31 9.48 9.93
N ASN A 32 0.56 8.19 9.88
CA ASN A 32 -0.37 7.16 10.35
C ASN A 32 -1.70 7.13 9.57
N GLU A 33 -1.66 7.62 8.33
CA GLU A 33 -2.82 7.55 7.47
C GLU A 33 -2.90 6.19 6.80
N PRO A 34 -4.09 5.66 6.57
CA PRO A 34 -4.20 4.37 5.90
C PRO A 34 -3.74 4.48 4.44
N LEU A 35 -2.82 3.62 4.05
CA LEU A 35 -2.30 3.59 2.70
C LEU A 35 -2.94 2.47 1.89
N ALA A 36 -3.37 1.42 2.55
CA ALA A 36 -4.01 0.30 1.88
C ALA A 36 -4.92 -0.40 2.85
N HIS A 37 -6.05 -0.91 2.36
CA HIS A 37 -6.89 -1.77 3.19
C HIS A 37 -7.44 -2.90 2.35
N PRO A 38 -7.67 -4.06 2.95
CA PRO A 38 -8.16 -5.23 2.21
C PRO A 38 -9.63 -5.07 1.84
N SER A 39 -9.99 -5.52 0.65
CA SER A 39 -11.36 -5.48 0.21
C SER A 39 -11.56 -6.55 -0.86
N GLY A 40 -12.34 -7.56 -0.54
CA GLY A 40 -12.73 -8.58 -1.50
C GLY A 40 -11.56 -9.33 -2.12
N GLY A 41 -10.50 -9.59 -1.37
CA GLY A 41 -9.36 -10.35 -1.85
C GLY A 41 -8.27 -9.52 -2.49
N VAL A 42 -8.49 -8.22 -2.64
CA VAL A 42 -7.47 -7.30 -3.15
C VAL A 42 -7.34 -6.15 -2.17
N ALA A 43 -6.25 -5.40 -2.31
CA ALA A 43 -6.02 -4.25 -1.45
C ALA A 43 -6.36 -2.97 -2.20
N ILE A 44 -7.09 -2.10 -1.54
CA ILE A 44 -7.38 -0.78 -2.10
C ILE A 44 -6.28 0.17 -1.65
N ILE A 45 -5.61 0.78 -2.61
CA ILE A 45 -4.47 1.65 -2.32
C ILE A 45 -4.95 3.09 -2.26
N HIS A 46 -4.63 3.77 -1.18
CA HIS A 46 -5.05 5.15 -0.97
C HIS A 46 -3.97 6.17 -1.26
N GLY A 47 -2.72 5.72 -1.44
CA GLY A 47 -1.63 6.62 -1.79
C GLY A 47 -1.31 6.55 -3.27
N ASP A 48 -0.22 7.17 -3.67
CA ASP A 48 0.24 7.13 -5.04
C ASP A 48 1.18 5.94 -5.22
N ILE A 49 0.89 5.12 -6.22
CA ILE A 49 1.77 4.02 -6.54
C ILE A 49 2.94 4.58 -7.34
N VAL A 50 4.12 4.50 -6.76
CA VAL A 50 5.32 5.05 -7.37
C VAL A 50 6.00 4.02 -8.24
N GLU A 51 5.97 2.76 -7.80
CA GLU A 51 6.68 1.71 -8.52
C GLU A 51 6.05 0.36 -8.17
N GLU A 52 6.10 -0.54 -9.13
CA GLU A 52 5.70 -1.92 -8.88
C GLU A 52 6.94 -2.76 -8.70
N LEU A 53 7.01 -3.48 -7.60
CA LEU A 53 8.14 -4.32 -7.25
C LEU A 53 7.71 -5.77 -7.31
N GLY A 54 8.47 -6.57 -7.97
CA GLY A 54 8.20 -7.98 -8.09
C GLY A 54 7.66 -8.39 -9.39
#